data_2affa04d811eb01d72e0708a5928239b
#
_entry.id   2affa04d811eb01d72e0708a5928239b
#
_cell.length_a   1.000
_cell.length_b   1.000
_cell.length_c   1.000
_cell.angle_alpha   90.00
_cell.angle_beta   90.00
_cell.angle_gamma   90.00
#
_symmetry.space_group_name_H-M   'P 1'
#
loop_
_entity.id
_entity.type
_entity.pdbx_description
1 polymer ?
#
loop_
_entity_poly.entity_id
_entity_poly.type
_entity_poly.pdbx_seq_one_letter_code
_entity_poly.pdbx_strand_id
1 'polypeptide(L)'
;RFCQAGMIYRPVREKNGEHLKELAYKMLKNTGHEEISLSSLSSSDYRSLEELVTFLIDTFHGKGVNVSLPSLRIDAFSLDVMSKVQDVKKSSLTFAPEAGSQRLRNVINKGLTEEDILNGSALAFQGGWNRVKLYFMLGLPTETVEDMEGIALLSEKIAEKYYEIPKDQRNGKVQVVASTSFFVPKPFTP
;
A
#
# COMPACT_ATOMS: atom_id res chain seq x y z
N ARG A 1 -0.56 7.10 -16.14
CA ARG A 1 -0.79 6.93 -17.60
C ARG A 1 -0.85 5.47 -18.04
N PHE A 2 -0.33 4.54 -17.28
CA PHE A 2 -0.24 3.11 -17.63
C PHE A 2 -1.48 2.28 -17.23
N CYS A 3 -2.31 2.78 -16.30
CA CYS A 3 -3.41 2.01 -15.72
C CYS A 3 -4.73 2.26 -16.45
N GLN A 4 -5.34 1.20 -16.98
CA GLN A 4 -6.64 1.27 -17.65
C GLN A 4 -7.77 1.72 -16.70
N ALA A 5 -7.66 1.44 -15.40
CA ALA A 5 -8.65 1.86 -14.41
C ALA A 5 -8.89 3.38 -14.42
N GLY A 6 -7.84 4.18 -14.63
CA GLY A 6 -7.94 5.63 -14.78
C GLY A 6 -8.70 6.09 -16.02
N MET A 7 -8.89 5.21 -17.00
CA MET A 7 -9.63 5.50 -18.23
C MET A 7 -11.09 5.01 -18.16
N ILE A 8 -11.33 3.82 -17.63
CA ILE A 8 -12.65 3.18 -17.69
C ILE A 8 -13.52 3.42 -16.46
N TYR A 9 -12.93 3.74 -15.29
CA TYR A 9 -13.66 3.95 -14.04
C TYR A 9 -13.81 5.44 -13.70
N ARG A 10 -14.34 6.22 -14.64
CA ARG A 10 -14.66 7.63 -14.45
C ARG A 10 -16.16 7.87 -14.57
N PRO A 11 -16.76 8.76 -13.76
CA PRO A 11 -16.18 9.44 -12.60
C PRO A 11 -15.88 8.47 -11.43
N VAL A 12 -15.00 8.88 -10.53
CA VAL A 12 -14.76 8.17 -9.27
C VAL A 12 -16.07 8.15 -8.45
N ARG A 13 -16.41 6.98 -7.93
CA ARG A 13 -17.61 6.76 -7.11
C ARG A 13 -17.20 6.16 -5.78
N GLU A 14 -17.61 6.82 -4.71
CA GLU A 14 -17.40 6.35 -3.35
C GLU A 14 -18.75 5.90 -2.75
N LYS A 15 -18.73 4.81 -2.01
CA LYS A 15 -19.89 4.41 -1.21
C LYS A 15 -19.91 5.20 0.08
N ASN A 16 -21.12 5.48 0.57
CA ASN A 16 -21.31 6.13 1.86
C ASN A 16 -20.76 5.27 3.00
N GLY A 17 -20.05 5.90 3.96
CA GLY A 17 -19.41 5.22 5.09
C GLY A 17 -20.38 4.45 5.97
N GLU A 18 -21.53 5.02 6.30
CA GLU A 18 -22.56 4.34 7.10
C GLU A 18 -23.08 3.08 6.41
N HIS A 19 -23.28 3.15 5.10
CA HIS A 19 -23.67 1.98 4.34
C HIS A 19 -22.58 0.89 4.34
N LEU A 20 -21.30 1.27 4.28
CA LEU A 20 -20.19 0.32 4.37
C LEU A 20 -20.09 -0.33 5.75
N LYS A 21 -20.33 0.44 6.84
CA LYS A 21 -20.39 -0.09 8.21
C LYS A 21 -21.51 -1.15 8.35
N GLU A 22 -22.70 -0.83 7.84
CA GLU A 22 -23.84 -1.74 7.85
C GLU A 22 -23.58 -3.02 7.06
N LEU A 23 -23.01 -2.89 5.85
CA LEU A 23 -22.64 -4.04 5.00
C LEU A 23 -21.60 -4.93 5.68
N ALA A 24 -20.54 -4.35 6.23
CA ALA A 24 -19.49 -5.09 6.92
C ALA A 24 -20.04 -5.88 8.10
N TYR A 25 -20.88 -5.25 8.92
CA TYR A 25 -21.55 -5.91 10.05
C TYR A 25 -22.42 -7.10 9.59
N LYS A 26 -23.26 -6.89 8.57
CA LYS A 26 -24.13 -7.96 8.01
C LYS A 26 -23.32 -9.10 7.42
N MET A 27 -22.26 -8.78 6.67
CA MET A 27 -21.39 -9.80 6.06
C MET A 27 -20.75 -10.68 7.12
N LEU A 28 -20.08 -10.11 8.11
CA LEU A 28 -19.41 -10.85 9.16
C LEU A 28 -20.40 -11.67 10.02
N LYS A 29 -21.54 -11.07 10.39
CA LYS A 29 -22.58 -11.76 11.15
C LYS A 29 -23.19 -12.96 10.42
N ASN A 30 -23.42 -12.84 9.12
CA ASN A 30 -24.12 -13.86 8.35
C ASN A 30 -23.19 -14.98 7.83
N THR A 31 -21.89 -14.71 7.74
CA THR A 31 -20.92 -15.66 7.18
C THR A 31 -20.03 -16.31 8.25
N GLY A 32 -19.86 -15.68 9.41
CA GLY A 32 -18.94 -16.15 10.44
C GLY A 32 -17.46 -16.07 10.05
N HIS A 33 -17.10 -15.28 9.00
CA HIS A 33 -15.71 -15.07 8.64
C HIS A 33 -14.96 -14.26 9.71
N GLU A 34 -13.70 -14.60 9.90
CA GLU A 34 -12.78 -13.96 10.86
C GLU A 34 -11.87 -12.91 10.17
N GLU A 35 -12.15 -12.55 8.93
CA GLU A 35 -11.42 -11.52 8.20
C GLU A 35 -12.37 -10.73 7.29
N ILE A 36 -12.18 -9.40 7.26
CA ILE A 36 -12.78 -8.51 6.28
C ILE A 36 -11.73 -7.68 5.58
N SER A 37 -11.76 -7.67 4.24
CA SER A 37 -10.81 -6.91 3.42
C SER A 37 -11.51 -5.72 2.78
N LEU A 38 -10.94 -4.52 2.99
CA LEU A 38 -11.42 -3.27 2.39
C LEU A 38 -10.77 -3.07 1.02
N SER A 39 -11.27 -3.79 0.02
CA SER A 39 -10.75 -3.75 -1.35
C SER A 39 -11.23 -2.54 -2.12
N SER A 40 -10.28 -1.81 -2.72
CA SER A 40 -10.55 -0.73 -3.67
C SER A 40 -9.34 -0.58 -4.61
N LEU A 41 -9.45 0.29 -5.63
CA LEU A 41 -8.29 0.65 -6.47
C LEU A 41 -7.25 1.47 -5.70
N SER A 42 -7.68 2.22 -4.67
CA SER A 42 -6.82 2.94 -3.73
C SER A 42 -7.60 3.16 -2.45
N SER A 43 -7.39 2.31 -1.46
CA SER A 43 -8.11 2.41 -0.18
C SER A 43 -7.74 3.67 0.59
N SER A 44 -6.49 4.13 0.49
CA SER A 44 -6.02 5.36 1.15
C SER A 44 -6.68 6.64 0.63
N ASP A 45 -7.24 6.63 -0.58
CA ASP A 45 -7.91 7.82 -1.14
C ASP A 45 -9.39 7.92 -0.70
N TYR A 46 -9.91 6.91 0.00
CA TYR A 46 -11.28 6.94 0.50
C TYR A 46 -11.42 7.92 1.68
N ARG A 47 -12.31 8.90 1.56
CA ARG A 47 -12.45 10.03 2.49
C ARG A 47 -12.74 9.63 3.94
N SER A 48 -13.54 8.59 4.14
CA SER A 48 -13.94 8.11 5.47
C SER A 48 -13.19 6.85 5.87
N LEU A 49 -11.96 6.61 5.35
CA LEU A 49 -11.22 5.40 5.65
C LEU A 49 -10.94 5.23 7.14
N GLU A 50 -10.44 6.26 7.79
CA GLU A 50 -10.10 6.23 9.21
C GLU A 50 -11.32 5.94 10.08
N GLU A 51 -12.43 6.60 9.82
CA GLU A 51 -13.69 6.40 10.52
C GLU A 51 -14.22 4.97 10.35
N LEU A 52 -14.17 4.45 9.10
CA LEU A 52 -14.61 3.09 8.79
C LEU A 52 -13.72 2.04 9.48
N VAL A 53 -12.41 2.20 9.42
CA VAL A 53 -11.44 1.31 10.05
C VAL A 53 -11.61 1.31 11.57
N THR A 54 -11.72 2.49 12.19
CA THR A 54 -11.97 2.63 13.63
C THR A 54 -13.26 1.91 14.03
N PHE A 55 -14.36 2.16 13.31
CA PHE A 55 -15.64 1.47 13.57
C PHE A 55 -15.50 -0.06 13.50
N LEU A 56 -14.80 -0.58 12.49
CA LEU A 56 -14.64 -2.04 12.33
C LEU A 56 -13.83 -2.64 13.48
N ILE A 57 -12.73 -1.97 13.85
CA ILE A 57 -11.89 -2.42 14.95
C ILE A 57 -12.69 -2.41 16.26
N ASP A 58 -13.32 -1.29 16.60
CA ASP A 58 -14.08 -1.15 17.85
C ASP A 58 -15.26 -2.13 17.92
N THR A 59 -15.97 -2.33 16.81
CA THR A 59 -17.15 -3.22 16.75
C THR A 59 -16.75 -4.69 16.90
N PHE A 60 -15.60 -5.08 16.36
CA PHE A 60 -15.15 -6.47 16.30
C PHE A 60 -13.95 -6.77 17.22
N HIS A 61 -13.50 -5.79 18.01
CA HIS A 61 -12.48 -5.99 19.03
C HIS A 61 -12.84 -7.16 19.94
N GLY A 62 -11.89 -8.06 20.16
CA GLY A 62 -12.11 -9.27 20.99
C GLY A 62 -12.97 -10.37 20.35
N LYS A 63 -13.51 -10.17 19.13
CA LYS A 63 -14.28 -11.18 18.41
C LYS A 63 -13.44 -11.98 17.40
N GLY A 64 -12.12 -11.76 17.37
CA GLY A 64 -11.20 -12.48 16.49
C GLY A 64 -11.30 -12.09 15.01
N VAL A 65 -11.92 -10.96 14.66
CA VAL A 65 -12.06 -10.50 13.28
C VAL A 65 -10.88 -9.60 12.89
N ASN A 66 -10.21 -9.95 11.82
CA ASN A 66 -9.10 -9.20 11.22
C ASN A 66 -9.60 -8.20 10.18
N VAL A 67 -9.07 -6.99 10.18
CA VAL A 67 -9.30 -5.99 9.12
C VAL A 67 -8.07 -5.91 8.23
N SER A 68 -8.24 -6.12 6.92
CA SER A 68 -7.17 -6.09 5.92
C SER A 68 -7.32 -4.91 4.97
N LEU A 69 -6.23 -4.18 4.72
CA LEU A 69 -6.15 -3.02 3.81
C LEU A 69 -5.15 -3.32 2.67
N PRO A 70 -5.56 -4.00 1.60
CA PRO A 70 -4.63 -4.48 0.58
C PRO A 70 -4.08 -3.40 -0.37
N SER A 71 -4.71 -2.24 -0.47
CA SER A 71 -4.39 -1.22 -1.47
C SER A 71 -4.07 0.12 -0.82
N LEU A 72 -2.90 0.20 -0.18
CA LEU A 72 -2.41 1.42 0.43
C LEU A 72 -1.40 2.13 -0.48
N ARG A 73 -1.53 3.44 -0.59
CA ARG A 73 -0.52 4.30 -1.20
C ARG A 73 0.53 4.66 -0.16
N ILE A 74 1.79 4.66 -0.56
CA ILE A 74 2.90 4.94 0.35
C ILE A 74 2.93 6.39 0.81
N ASP A 75 2.54 7.33 -0.06
CA ASP A 75 2.44 8.77 0.20
C ASP A 75 1.25 9.16 1.09
N ALA A 76 0.23 8.30 1.18
CA ALA A 76 -0.92 8.45 2.06
C ALA A 76 -0.89 7.50 3.26
N PHE A 77 0.29 6.98 3.59
CA PHE A 77 0.48 6.08 4.73
C PHE A 77 0.33 6.85 6.05
N SER A 78 -0.64 6.45 6.86
CA SER A 78 -0.86 7.00 8.20
C SER A 78 -0.56 5.96 9.27
N LEU A 79 0.37 6.27 10.16
CA LEU A 79 0.68 5.41 11.31
C LEU A 79 -0.54 5.24 12.22
N ASP A 80 -1.37 6.27 12.38
CA ASP A 80 -2.54 6.21 13.26
C ASP A 80 -3.57 5.19 12.79
N VAL A 81 -3.85 5.17 11.48
CA VAL A 81 -4.76 4.17 10.88
C VAL A 81 -4.14 2.78 10.97
N MET A 82 -2.84 2.68 10.66
CA MET A 82 -2.18 1.37 10.62
C MET A 82 -1.90 0.79 12.00
N SER A 83 -1.64 1.60 13.01
CA SER A 83 -1.48 1.10 14.39
C SER A 83 -2.77 0.44 14.89
N LYS A 84 -3.92 1.04 14.58
CA LYS A 84 -5.23 0.45 14.91
C LYS A 84 -5.46 -0.91 14.21
N VAL A 85 -5.01 -1.05 12.96
CA VAL A 85 -5.13 -2.33 12.21
C VAL A 85 -4.14 -3.37 12.73
N GLN A 86 -3.00 -2.96 13.27
CA GLN A 86 -1.95 -3.87 13.77
C GLN A 86 -2.30 -4.67 15.01
N ASP A 87 -3.19 -4.15 15.84
CA ASP A 87 -3.56 -4.85 17.10
C ASP A 87 -4.12 -6.25 16.85
N VAL A 88 -4.46 -6.57 15.59
CA VAL A 88 -5.04 -7.85 15.20
C VAL A 88 -4.05 -8.78 14.48
N LYS A 89 -3.27 -8.31 13.49
CA LYS A 89 -2.23 -9.12 12.80
C LYS A 89 -1.30 -8.26 11.96
N LYS A 90 0.03 -8.37 12.19
CA LYS A 90 1.04 -7.73 11.33
C LYS A 90 1.15 -8.47 10.00
N SER A 91 0.61 -7.90 8.93
CA SER A 91 0.84 -8.35 7.56
C SER A 91 2.03 -7.61 6.92
N SER A 92 2.62 -8.15 5.85
CA SER A 92 3.62 -7.41 5.08
C SER A 92 2.97 -6.22 4.39
N LEU A 93 3.63 -5.05 4.43
CA LEU A 93 3.20 -3.90 3.65
C LEU A 93 3.61 -4.06 2.19
N THR A 94 2.73 -3.67 1.29
CA THR A 94 2.97 -3.71 -0.15
C THR A 94 2.80 -2.32 -0.73
N PHE A 95 3.83 -1.86 -1.42
CA PHE A 95 3.84 -0.58 -2.12
C PHE A 95 4.14 -0.80 -3.60
N ALA A 96 3.70 0.12 -4.44
CA ALA A 96 3.88 0.05 -5.88
C ALA A 96 4.59 1.32 -6.42
N PRO A 97 5.92 1.43 -6.32
CA PRO A 97 6.68 2.49 -6.97
C PRO A 97 6.53 2.45 -8.50
N GLU A 98 6.31 1.28 -9.08
CA GLU A 98 6.18 0.94 -10.49
C GLU A 98 7.47 1.04 -11.29
N ALA A 99 8.38 1.97 -10.97
CA ALA A 99 9.67 2.16 -11.63
C ALA A 99 10.78 2.47 -10.62
N GLY A 100 12.00 2.04 -10.91
CA GLY A 100 13.16 2.21 -10.04
C GLY A 100 13.64 3.66 -9.97
N SER A 101 13.62 4.39 -11.08
CA SER A 101 14.09 5.77 -11.14
C SER A 101 12.97 6.80 -11.04
N GLN A 102 13.29 7.99 -10.51
CA GLN A 102 12.37 9.13 -10.49
C GLN A 102 11.99 9.57 -11.91
N ARG A 103 12.98 9.54 -12.82
CA ARG A 103 12.74 9.88 -14.24
C ARG A 103 11.61 9.04 -14.81
N LEU A 104 11.69 7.72 -14.65
CA LEU A 104 10.72 6.81 -15.24
C LEU A 104 9.36 6.86 -14.52
N ARG A 105 9.33 7.09 -13.20
CA ARG A 105 8.08 7.39 -12.47
C ARG A 105 7.38 8.63 -13.05
N ASN A 106 8.15 9.66 -13.40
CA ASN A 106 7.61 10.88 -14.05
C ASN A 106 7.05 10.58 -15.44
N VAL A 107 7.74 9.76 -16.23
CA VAL A 107 7.29 9.34 -17.58
C VAL A 107 5.91 8.67 -17.51
N ILE A 108 5.73 7.73 -16.58
CA ILE A 108 4.44 7.06 -16.40
C ILE A 108 3.41 7.87 -15.61
N ASN A 109 3.78 9.07 -15.17
CA ASN A 109 2.96 9.97 -14.34
C ASN A 109 2.47 9.31 -13.04
N LYS A 110 3.38 8.60 -12.36
CA LYS A 110 3.05 7.94 -11.08
C LYS A 110 2.78 8.96 -9.97
N GLY A 111 3.38 10.16 -10.03
CA GLY A 111 3.18 11.23 -9.04
C GLY A 111 3.74 10.88 -7.65
N LEU A 112 4.73 9.99 -7.59
CA LEU A 112 5.36 9.52 -6.36
C LEU A 112 6.85 9.83 -6.43
N THR A 113 7.35 10.56 -5.44
CA THR A 113 8.78 10.89 -5.34
C THR A 113 9.57 9.78 -4.63
N GLU A 114 10.90 9.79 -4.81
CA GLU A 114 11.76 8.91 -4.03
C GLU A 114 11.67 9.22 -2.53
N GLU A 115 11.56 10.49 -2.19
CA GLU A 115 11.40 10.94 -0.80
C GLU A 115 10.11 10.40 -0.18
N ASP A 116 8.98 10.43 -0.88
CA ASP A 116 7.71 9.85 -0.41
C ASP A 116 7.85 8.36 -0.12
N ILE A 117 8.58 7.63 -0.99
CA ILE A 117 8.82 6.19 -0.82
C ILE A 117 9.66 5.92 0.42
N LEU A 118 10.75 6.67 0.59
CA LEU A 118 11.66 6.52 1.73
C LEU A 118 10.98 6.90 3.04
N ASN A 119 10.25 8.02 3.07
CA ASN A 119 9.51 8.47 4.25
C ASN A 119 8.40 7.50 4.64
N GLY A 120 7.60 7.03 3.69
CA GLY A 120 6.55 6.05 3.96
C GLY A 120 7.12 4.71 4.46
N SER A 121 8.27 4.28 3.92
CA SER A 121 8.95 3.08 4.39
C SER A 121 9.53 3.27 5.80
N ALA A 122 10.13 4.43 6.09
CA ALA A 122 10.64 4.76 7.41
C ALA A 122 9.52 4.77 8.47
N LEU A 123 8.39 5.40 8.16
CA LEU A 123 7.19 5.37 9.02
C LEU A 123 6.70 3.95 9.28
N ALA A 124 6.66 3.11 8.24
CA ALA A 124 6.30 1.72 8.39
C ALA A 124 7.23 0.98 9.36
N PHE A 125 8.52 1.15 9.22
CA PHE A 125 9.52 0.53 10.09
C PHE A 125 9.43 1.05 11.52
N GLN A 126 9.22 2.35 11.74
CA GLN A 126 8.95 2.94 13.05
C GLN A 126 7.67 2.36 13.69
N GLY A 127 6.66 2.07 12.88
CA GLY A 127 5.45 1.37 13.30
C GLY A 127 5.67 -0.13 13.61
N GLY A 128 6.91 -0.64 13.51
CA GLY A 128 7.29 -2.01 13.87
C GLY A 128 7.15 -3.04 12.76
N TRP A 129 6.90 -2.63 11.49
CA TRP A 129 7.09 -3.52 10.36
C TRP A 129 8.57 -3.75 10.10
N ASN A 130 8.91 -4.92 9.64
CA ASN A 130 10.25 -5.26 9.19
C ASN A 130 10.24 -5.87 7.78
N ARG A 131 9.07 -5.95 7.15
CA ARG A 131 8.91 -6.52 5.81
C ARG A 131 8.11 -5.59 4.92
N VAL A 132 8.73 -5.19 3.80
CA VAL A 132 8.12 -4.36 2.77
C VAL A 132 8.24 -5.07 1.43
N LYS A 133 7.14 -5.15 0.68
CA LYS A 133 7.10 -5.66 -0.68
C LYS A 133 6.87 -4.51 -1.65
N LEU A 134 7.70 -4.45 -2.68
CA LEU A 134 7.67 -3.41 -3.71
C LEU A 134 7.30 -4.02 -5.06
N TYR A 135 6.38 -3.41 -5.77
CA TYR A 135 6.05 -3.80 -7.14
C TYR A 135 6.65 -2.85 -8.15
N PHE A 136 7.25 -3.43 -9.19
CA PHE A 136 7.85 -2.72 -10.31
C PHE A 136 7.40 -3.32 -11.65
N MET A 137 7.41 -2.50 -12.70
CA MET A 137 7.22 -2.93 -14.07
C MET A 137 8.54 -2.81 -14.84
N LEU A 138 8.81 -3.76 -15.72
CA LEU A 138 9.92 -3.76 -16.67
C LEU A 138 9.39 -3.60 -18.10
N GLY A 139 10.12 -2.93 -18.97
CA GLY A 139 9.71 -2.66 -20.34
C GLY A 139 8.76 -1.46 -20.46
N LEU A 140 8.83 -0.54 -19.52
CA LEU A 140 8.10 0.73 -19.60
C LEU A 140 8.62 1.60 -20.78
N PRO A 141 7.77 2.45 -21.37
CA PRO A 141 8.21 3.36 -22.43
C PRO A 141 9.43 4.20 -22.01
N THR A 142 10.45 4.25 -22.84
CA THR A 142 11.73 4.94 -22.60
C THR A 142 12.60 4.41 -21.46
N GLU A 143 12.31 3.21 -20.95
CA GLU A 143 13.14 2.58 -19.92
C GLU A 143 14.57 2.33 -20.40
N THR A 144 15.54 2.59 -19.53
CA THR A 144 16.96 2.33 -19.76
C THR A 144 17.48 1.33 -18.73
N VAL A 145 18.72 0.86 -18.94
CA VAL A 145 19.36 -0.07 -17.98
C VAL A 145 19.49 0.61 -16.61
N GLU A 146 19.83 1.88 -16.56
CA GLU A 146 19.98 2.65 -15.33
C GLU A 146 18.65 2.76 -14.57
N ASP A 147 17.52 2.79 -15.27
CA ASP A 147 16.20 2.78 -14.62
C ASP A 147 15.92 1.41 -13.96
N MET A 148 16.34 0.32 -14.60
CA MET A 148 16.24 -1.04 -14.03
C MET A 148 17.16 -1.24 -12.84
N GLU A 149 18.40 -0.77 -12.92
CA GLU A 149 19.36 -0.77 -11.79
C GLU A 149 18.83 0.05 -10.62
N GLY A 150 18.09 1.12 -10.91
CA GLY A 150 17.39 1.94 -9.93
C GLY A 150 16.42 1.15 -9.02
N ILE A 151 15.93 0.00 -9.47
CA ILE A 151 15.09 -0.90 -8.63
C ILE A 151 15.90 -1.44 -7.45
N ALA A 152 17.12 -1.90 -7.71
CA ALA A 152 18.00 -2.41 -6.67
C ALA A 152 18.45 -1.29 -5.73
N LEU A 153 18.87 -0.16 -6.28
CA LEU A 153 19.29 1.01 -5.50
C LEU A 153 18.18 1.56 -4.60
N LEU A 154 16.96 1.66 -5.11
CA LEU A 154 15.81 2.09 -4.30
C LEU A 154 15.50 1.09 -3.18
N SER A 155 15.60 -0.20 -3.46
CA SER A 155 15.36 -1.25 -2.47
C SER A 155 16.43 -1.22 -1.37
N GLU A 156 17.68 -0.94 -1.72
CA GLU A 156 18.80 -0.77 -0.77
C GLU A 156 18.55 0.44 0.14
N LYS A 157 18.26 1.62 -0.44
CA LYS A 157 17.92 2.82 0.32
C LYS A 157 16.76 2.61 1.31
N ILE A 158 15.75 1.85 0.90
CA ILE A 158 14.64 1.48 1.80
C ILE A 158 15.14 0.60 2.95
N ALA A 159 16.00 -0.37 2.67
CA ALA A 159 16.59 -1.22 3.71
C ALA A 159 17.46 -0.40 4.68
N GLU A 160 18.20 0.60 4.19
CA GLU A 160 18.99 1.52 5.01
C GLU A 160 18.12 2.28 6.00
N LYS A 161 16.92 2.72 5.60
CA LYS A 161 15.96 3.38 6.50
C LYS A 161 15.59 2.54 7.73
N TYR A 162 15.56 1.23 7.60
CA TYR A 162 15.36 0.34 8.75
C TYR A 162 16.53 0.39 9.73
N TYR A 163 17.75 0.52 9.23
CA TYR A 163 18.94 0.55 10.07
C TYR A 163 19.16 1.92 10.74
N GLU A 164 18.45 2.97 10.34
CA GLU A 164 18.40 4.26 11.06
C GLU A 164 17.65 4.14 12.41
N ILE A 165 16.79 3.13 12.58
CA ILE A 165 16.09 2.86 13.84
C ILE A 165 17.07 2.31 14.88
N PRO A 166 17.01 2.73 16.15
CA PRO A 166 17.82 2.17 17.23
C PRO A 166 17.67 0.65 17.32
N LYS A 167 18.78 -0.06 17.58
CA LYS A 167 18.83 -1.54 17.51
C LYS A 167 17.84 -2.21 18.47
N ASP A 168 17.59 -1.62 19.61
CA ASP A 168 16.67 -2.07 20.65
C ASP A 168 15.18 -1.92 20.26
N GLN A 169 14.89 -1.05 19.28
CA GLN A 169 13.55 -0.81 18.77
C GLN A 169 13.25 -1.59 17.47
N ARG A 170 14.24 -2.30 16.92
CA ARG A 170 14.07 -3.08 15.68
C ARG A 170 13.34 -4.37 15.92
N ASN A 171 12.36 -4.66 15.07
CA ASN A 171 11.60 -5.91 15.13
C ASN A 171 12.20 -6.96 14.15
N GLY A 172 13.25 -7.65 14.60
CA GLY A 172 13.90 -8.72 13.82
C GLY A 172 14.77 -8.21 12.67
N LYS A 173 14.84 -8.98 11.58
CA LYS A 173 15.63 -8.64 10.39
C LYS A 173 14.74 -7.96 9.36
N VAL A 174 15.26 -6.89 8.73
CA VAL A 174 14.57 -6.26 7.60
C VAL A 174 14.49 -7.19 6.40
N GLN A 175 13.35 -7.15 5.71
CA GLN A 175 13.14 -7.84 4.45
C GLN A 175 12.48 -6.88 3.46
N VAL A 176 13.21 -6.47 2.42
CA VAL A 176 12.69 -5.74 1.28
C VAL A 176 12.60 -6.69 0.10
N VAL A 177 11.41 -6.86 -0.46
CA VAL A 177 11.14 -7.76 -1.58
C VAL A 177 10.76 -6.94 -2.80
N ALA A 178 11.62 -6.86 -3.79
CA ALA A 178 11.29 -6.31 -5.10
C ALA A 178 10.62 -7.40 -5.96
N SER A 179 9.41 -7.15 -6.39
CA SER A 179 8.65 -8.02 -7.30
C SER A 179 8.46 -7.29 -8.62
N THR A 180 8.95 -7.88 -9.70
CA THR A 180 8.89 -7.30 -11.03
C THR A 180 7.93 -8.05 -11.93
N SER A 181 7.25 -7.32 -12.82
CA SER A 181 6.43 -7.89 -13.90
C SER A 181 6.68 -7.12 -15.18
N PHE A 182 6.49 -7.76 -16.33
CA PHE A 182 6.58 -7.04 -17.60
C PHE A 182 5.38 -6.10 -17.78
N PHE A 183 5.68 -4.90 -18.30
CA PHE A 183 4.65 -3.96 -18.70
C PHE A 183 3.85 -4.52 -19.88
N VAL A 184 2.54 -4.54 -19.74
CA VAL A 184 1.60 -4.89 -20.80
C VAL A 184 0.77 -3.66 -21.12
N PRO A 185 0.93 -3.05 -22.31
CA PRO A 185 0.12 -1.91 -22.72
C PRO A 185 -1.37 -2.24 -22.64
N LYS A 186 -2.15 -1.33 -22.07
CA LYS A 186 -3.59 -1.50 -21.93
C LYS A 186 -4.33 -0.62 -22.93
N PRO A 187 -5.44 -1.10 -23.52
CA PRO A 187 -6.28 -0.28 -24.39
C PRO A 187 -6.71 1.03 -23.70
N PHE A 188 -6.79 2.10 -24.47
CA PHE A 188 -7.21 3.44 -24.06
C PHE A 188 -6.26 4.16 -23.09
N THR A 189 -5.07 3.62 -22.81
CA THR A 189 -4.00 4.34 -22.12
C THR A 189 -3.11 5.07 -23.12
N PRO A 190 -2.47 6.20 -22.72
CA PRO A 190 -1.54 6.95 -23.60
C PRO A 190 -0.37 6.10 -24.06
#